data_3512b2ef9cfc25c2c41a82c2a3c8a265
#
_entry.id   3512b2ef9cfc25c2c41a82c2a3c8a265
#
_cell.length_a   1.000
_cell.length_b   1.000
_cell.length_c   1.000
_cell.angle_alpha   90.00
_cell.angle_beta   90.00
_cell.angle_gamma   90.00
#
_symmetry.space_group_name_H-M   'P 1'
#
loop_
_entity.id
_entity.type
_entity.pdbx_description
1 polymer ?
#
loop_
_entity_poly.entity_id
_entity_poly.type
_entity_poly.pdbx_seq_one_letter_code
_entity_poly.pdbx_strand_id
1 'polypeptide(L)'
;MDALLHKRRHQGAAPYPHQAAFFLNNPIRRALSNPARKVDSIGLTGTEHVLEVGPGPGFYSVQIARRLIYGRLDLFDLQPEMLDKARRQLERAGFHDIGFTAGEASDGFPYPEDTFDVAFLAAVIGEVPDKPACIRSLGRVLKPGGQLVFAEAFPDPDRMSVWELRDLVEPENFEFAQATGNRWHDIVPFRRPA
;
A
#
# COMPACT_ATOMS: atom_id res chain seq x y z
N MET A 1 24.57 -12.96 -14.84
CA MET A 1 23.53 -13.40 -13.92
C MET A 1 22.38 -12.38 -13.82
N ASP A 2 22.64 -11.11 -14.14
CA ASP A 2 21.63 -10.01 -14.09
C ASP A 2 20.57 -10.04 -15.21
N ALA A 3 20.91 -10.53 -16.40
CA ALA A 3 19.97 -10.55 -17.54
C ALA A 3 18.77 -11.53 -17.37
N LEU A 4 18.92 -12.55 -16.54
CA LEU A 4 17.83 -13.52 -16.24
C LEU A 4 16.87 -13.00 -15.19
N LEU A 5 17.30 -12.13 -14.28
CA LEU A 5 16.47 -11.46 -13.29
C LEU A 5 15.62 -10.34 -13.94
N HIS A 6 16.21 -9.62 -14.93
CA HIS A 6 15.47 -8.59 -15.68
C HIS A 6 14.34 -9.15 -16.55
N LYS A 7 14.50 -10.39 -17.08
CA LYS A 7 13.50 -10.99 -17.98
C LYS A 7 12.24 -11.51 -17.25
N ARG A 8 12.29 -11.73 -15.91
CA ARG A 8 11.12 -12.10 -15.10
C ARG A 8 10.27 -10.91 -14.66
N ARG A 9 10.84 -9.70 -14.59
CA ARG A 9 10.14 -8.47 -14.19
C ARG A 9 9.08 -7.97 -15.19
N HIS A 10 9.10 -8.46 -16.45
CA HIS A 10 8.16 -8.04 -17.50
C HIS A 10 7.02 -9.04 -17.76
N GLN A 11 7.00 -10.18 -17.07
CA GLN A 11 5.83 -11.07 -17.07
C GLN A 11 5.14 -10.86 -15.73
N GLY A 12 3.97 -10.19 -15.76
CA GLY A 12 3.22 -9.80 -14.58
C GLY A 12 3.24 -10.87 -13.48
N ALA A 13 3.81 -10.54 -12.33
CA ALA A 13 3.84 -11.45 -11.20
C ALA A 13 2.39 -11.74 -10.78
N ALA A 14 2.06 -13.02 -10.61
CA ALA A 14 0.73 -13.41 -10.16
C ALA A 14 0.52 -12.92 -8.72
N PRO A 15 -0.66 -12.38 -8.37
CA PRO A 15 -0.98 -11.96 -7.02
C PRO A 15 -0.68 -13.06 -5.99
N TYR A 16 -0.23 -12.68 -4.81
CA TYR A 16 0.10 -13.63 -3.76
C TYR A 16 -1.11 -14.49 -3.39
N PRO A 17 -1.06 -15.85 -3.42
CA PRO A 17 -2.23 -16.69 -3.19
C PRO A 17 -2.82 -16.47 -1.80
N HIS A 18 -4.13 -16.18 -1.73
CA HIS A 18 -4.84 -15.94 -0.45
C HIS A 18 -4.74 -17.11 0.53
N GLN A 19 -4.53 -18.35 0.05
CA GLN A 19 -4.30 -19.53 0.89
C GLN A 19 -2.98 -19.43 1.68
N ALA A 20 -1.98 -18.72 1.14
CA ALA A 20 -0.69 -18.52 1.78
C ALA A 20 -0.64 -17.29 2.72
N ALA A 21 -1.77 -16.59 2.92
CA ALA A 21 -1.88 -15.42 3.81
C ALA A 21 -1.42 -15.70 5.25
N PHE A 22 -1.41 -16.97 5.70
CA PHE A 22 -0.84 -17.37 6.98
C PHE A 22 0.64 -16.99 7.11
N PHE A 23 1.41 -17.14 6.01
CA PHE A 23 2.83 -16.77 5.99
C PHE A 23 3.03 -15.24 6.04
N LEU A 24 2.09 -14.46 5.47
CA LEU A 24 2.13 -13.00 5.54
C LEU A 24 1.85 -12.48 6.96
N ASN A 25 1.04 -13.20 7.74
CA ASN A 25 0.67 -12.81 9.11
C ASN A 25 1.53 -13.53 10.19
N ASN A 26 2.66 -14.08 9.80
CA ASN A 26 3.56 -14.81 10.72
C ASN A 26 4.07 -13.87 11.83
N PRO A 27 3.96 -14.27 13.13
CA PRO A 27 4.40 -13.45 14.26
C PRO A 27 5.89 -13.08 14.20
N ILE A 28 6.73 -13.91 13.60
CA ILE A 28 8.16 -13.62 13.41
C ILE A 28 8.33 -12.46 12.43
N ARG A 29 7.61 -12.45 11.31
CA ARG A 29 7.60 -11.32 10.37
C ARG A 29 7.10 -10.05 11.05
N ARG A 30 6.05 -10.13 11.87
CA ARG A 30 5.51 -9.00 12.65
C ARG A 30 6.55 -8.43 13.62
N ALA A 31 7.28 -9.30 14.33
CA ALA A 31 8.34 -8.90 15.26
C ALA A 31 9.52 -8.22 14.54
N LEU A 32 9.92 -8.77 13.37
CA LEU A 32 11.05 -8.25 12.59
C LEU A 32 10.71 -6.97 11.81
N SER A 33 9.46 -6.81 11.33
CA SER A 33 9.09 -5.68 10.47
C SER A 33 8.51 -4.47 11.22
N ASN A 34 8.14 -4.61 12.49
CA ASN A 34 7.50 -3.59 13.33
C ASN A 34 6.49 -2.70 12.58
N PRO A 35 5.29 -3.23 12.24
CA PRO A 35 4.33 -2.50 11.41
C PRO A 35 3.87 -1.18 12.03
N ALA A 36 3.85 -1.10 13.36
CA ALA A 36 3.50 0.11 14.07
C ALA A 36 4.46 1.26 13.73
N ARG A 37 5.79 1.01 13.79
CA ARG A 37 6.79 2.05 13.45
C ARG A 37 6.72 2.47 11.99
N LYS A 38 6.40 1.55 11.07
CA LYS A 38 6.25 1.91 9.65
C LYS A 38 5.03 2.81 9.45
N VAL A 39 3.91 2.52 10.10
CA VAL A 39 2.73 3.38 10.05
C VAL A 39 2.99 4.71 10.75
N ASP A 40 3.77 4.75 11.84
CA ASP A 40 4.21 6.02 12.46
C ASP A 40 4.98 6.92 11.48
N SER A 41 5.77 6.31 10.58
CA SER A 41 6.53 7.06 9.57
C SER A 41 5.67 7.71 8.48
N ILE A 42 4.38 7.35 8.36
CA ILE A 42 3.43 8.02 7.46
C ILE A 42 3.10 9.42 7.99
N GLY A 43 3.12 9.60 9.32
CA GLY A 43 2.85 10.88 9.98
C GLY A 43 1.36 11.20 10.09
N LEU A 44 0.51 10.18 10.28
CA LEU A 44 -0.94 10.36 10.47
C LEU A 44 -1.21 11.19 11.73
N THR A 45 -2.10 12.17 11.62
CA THR A 45 -2.55 13.05 12.71
C THR A 45 -3.83 12.54 13.38
N GLY A 46 -4.54 11.61 12.71
CA GLY A 46 -5.74 10.94 13.23
C GLY A 46 -7.05 11.38 12.62
N THR A 47 -7.03 12.31 11.67
CA THR A 47 -8.24 12.83 10.98
C THR A 47 -8.29 12.49 9.50
N GLU A 48 -7.25 11.84 8.99
CA GLU A 48 -7.12 11.54 7.58
C GLU A 48 -8.12 10.50 7.09
N HIS A 49 -8.53 10.61 5.85
CA HIS A 49 -9.16 9.54 5.09
C HIS A 49 -8.07 8.78 4.33
N VAL A 50 -7.82 7.55 4.75
CA VAL A 50 -6.73 6.71 4.22
C VAL A 50 -7.28 5.63 3.30
N LEU A 51 -6.67 5.46 2.13
CA LEU A 51 -6.84 4.30 1.25
C LEU A 51 -5.65 3.37 1.41
N GLU A 52 -5.86 2.16 1.91
CA GLU A 52 -4.86 1.09 1.88
C GLU A 52 -5.12 0.18 0.68
N VAL A 53 -4.19 0.12 -0.27
CA VAL A 53 -4.25 -0.75 -1.45
C VAL A 53 -3.45 -2.01 -1.19
N GLY A 54 -4.03 -3.17 -1.45
CA GLY A 54 -3.43 -4.47 -1.17
C GLY A 54 -3.20 -4.74 0.32
N PRO A 55 -4.21 -4.58 1.20
CA PRO A 55 -4.06 -4.79 2.64
C PRO A 55 -3.69 -6.25 2.97
N GLY A 56 -3.91 -7.18 2.04
CA GLY A 56 -3.80 -8.60 2.29
C GLY A 56 -4.67 -9.00 3.49
N PRO A 57 -4.14 -9.80 4.47
CA PRO A 57 -4.93 -10.19 5.64
C PRO A 57 -5.06 -9.07 6.71
N GLY A 58 -4.73 -7.82 6.42
CA GLY A 58 -4.87 -6.68 7.35
C GLY A 58 -3.66 -6.43 8.26
N PHE A 59 -2.45 -6.73 7.80
CA PHE A 59 -1.23 -6.61 8.59
C PHE A 59 -0.95 -5.15 9.03
N TYR A 60 -1.11 -4.19 8.13
CA TYR A 60 -0.97 -2.76 8.42
C TYR A 60 -2.31 -2.12 8.79
N SER A 61 -3.42 -2.63 8.28
CA SER A 61 -4.78 -2.06 8.44
C SER A 61 -5.13 -1.78 9.89
N VAL A 62 -4.87 -2.73 10.80
CA VAL A 62 -5.11 -2.55 12.25
C VAL A 62 -4.23 -1.43 12.83
N GLN A 63 -3.00 -1.27 12.35
CA GLN A 63 -2.11 -0.23 12.84
C GLN A 63 -2.51 1.16 12.32
N ILE A 64 -2.99 1.24 11.09
CA ILE A 64 -3.56 2.46 10.51
C ILE A 64 -4.83 2.82 11.27
N ALA A 65 -5.79 1.90 11.40
CA ALA A 65 -7.05 2.13 12.11
C ALA A 65 -6.86 2.63 13.56
N ARG A 66 -5.85 2.13 14.27
CA ARG A 66 -5.51 2.60 15.63
C ARG A 66 -5.08 4.07 15.70
N ARG A 67 -4.62 4.65 14.60
CA ARG A 67 -4.16 6.05 14.54
C ARG A 67 -5.24 7.00 14.03
N LEU A 68 -6.26 6.47 13.37
CA LEU A 68 -7.37 7.25 12.81
C LEU A 68 -8.47 7.43 13.84
N ILE A 69 -8.28 8.35 14.82
CA ILE A 69 -9.23 8.57 15.93
C ILE A 69 -10.55 9.19 15.40
N TYR A 70 -10.43 10.12 14.45
CA TYR A 70 -11.54 10.81 13.79
C TYR A 70 -11.49 10.66 12.27
N GLY A 71 -10.51 9.90 11.79
CA GLY A 71 -10.29 9.63 10.37
C GLY A 71 -11.07 8.41 9.89
N ARG A 72 -10.85 8.05 8.65
CA ARG A 72 -11.49 6.90 7.99
C ARG A 72 -10.46 6.04 7.26
N LEU A 73 -10.71 4.73 7.23
CA LEU A 73 -9.91 3.76 6.49
C LEU A 73 -10.77 3.04 5.46
N ASP A 74 -10.34 3.03 4.21
CA ASP A 74 -10.88 2.20 3.15
C ASP A 74 -9.79 1.23 2.66
N LEU A 75 -10.16 -0.04 2.49
CA LEU A 75 -9.30 -1.12 1.99
C LEU A 75 -9.71 -1.49 0.57
N PHE A 76 -8.73 -1.58 -0.32
CA PHE A 76 -8.92 -2.00 -1.71
C PHE A 76 -7.98 -3.16 -2.02
N ASP A 77 -8.51 -4.29 -2.47
CA ASP A 77 -7.71 -5.48 -2.81
C ASP A 77 -8.31 -6.19 -4.04
N LEU A 78 -7.45 -6.79 -4.84
CA LEU A 78 -7.84 -7.65 -5.96
C LEU A 78 -8.62 -8.87 -5.47
N GLN A 79 -8.26 -9.41 -4.29
CA GLN A 79 -8.79 -10.66 -3.76
C GLN A 79 -9.83 -10.41 -2.65
N PRO A 80 -11.14 -10.66 -2.91
CA PRO A 80 -12.19 -10.54 -1.88
C PRO A 80 -11.90 -11.35 -0.62
N GLU A 81 -11.24 -12.49 -0.75
CA GLU A 81 -10.86 -13.36 0.36
C GLU A 81 -9.81 -12.72 1.29
N MET A 82 -8.97 -11.84 0.75
CA MET A 82 -8.04 -11.03 1.56
C MET A 82 -8.79 -9.96 2.33
N LEU A 83 -9.73 -9.27 1.69
CA LEU A 83 -10.60 -8.30 2.36
C LEU A 83 -11.40 -8.94 3.50
N ASP A 84 -11.92 -10.15 3.31
CA ASP A 84 -12.61 -10.90 4.36
C ASP A 84 -11.69 -11.24 5.54
N LYS A 85 -10.43 -11.56 5.29
CA LYS A 85 -9.45 -11.80 6.35
C LYS A 85 -9.10 -10.51 7.10
N ALA A 86 -8.89 -9.41 6.36
CA ALA A 86 -8.63 -8.09 6.93
C ALA A 86 -9.81 -7.63 7.79
N ARG A 87 -11.05 -7.80 7.29
CA ARG A 87 -12.29 -7.48 8.02
C ARG A 87 -12.33 -8.19 9.36
N ARG A 88 -12.18 -9.53 9.37
CA ARG A 88 -12.19 -10.31 10.61
C ARG A 88 -11.08 -9.89 11.58
N GLN A 89 -9.92 -9.47 11.08
CA GLN A 89 -8.82 -9.00 11.92
C GLN A 89 -9.12 -7.63 12.54
N LEU A 90 -9.71 -6.72 11.76
CA LEU A 90 -10.12 -5.39 12.23
C LEU A 90 -11.26 -5.48 13.25
N GLU A 91 -12.29 -6.27 12.97
CA GLU A 91 -13.42 -6.51 13.90
C GLU A 91 -12.94 -7.08 15.24
N ARG A 92 -12.02 -8.05 15.24
CA ARG A 92 -11.41 -8.59 16.49
C ARG A 92 -10.61 -7.53 17.26
N ALA A 93 -10.10 -6.51 16.55
CA ALA A 93 -9.40 -5.39 17.15
C ALA A 93 -10.33 -4.23 17.57
N GLY A 94 -11.65 -4.37 17.35
CA GLY A 94 -12.68 -3.40 17.74
C GLY A 94 -12.98 -2.33 16.69
N PHE A 95 -12.52 -2.51 15.43
CA PHE A 95 -12.77 -1.55 14.34
C PHE A 95 -13.86 -2.10 13.41
N HIS A 96 -14.99 -1.36 13.31
CA HIS A 96 -16.16 -1.80 12.55
C HIS A 96 -16.56 -0.85 11.42
N ASP A 97 -16.16 0.42 11.49
CA ASP A 97 -16.44 1.44 10.45
C ASP A 97 -15.25 1.55 9.48
N ILE A 98 -15.10 0.54 8.63
CA ILE A 98 -14.03 0.42 7.63
C ILE A 98 -14.65 0.14 6.28
N GLY A 99 -14.20 0.83 5.22
CA GLY A 99 -14.60 0.55 3.84
C GLY A 99 -13.85 -0.67 3.27
N PHE A 100 -14.53 -1.45 2.43
CA PHE A 100 -13.93 -2.61 1.74
C PHE A 100 -14.40 -2.64 0.30
N THR A 101 -13.47 -2.59 -0.64
CA THR A 101 -13.76 -2.58 -2.08
C THR A 101 -12.85 -3.59 -2.78
N ALA A 102 -13.43 -4.51 -3.54
CA ALA A 102 -12.67 -5.44 -4.38
C ALA A 102 -12.52 -4.87 -5.79
N GLY A 103 -11.31 -5.00 -6.36
CA GLY A 103 -11.02 -4.55 -7.72
C GLY A 103 -9.57 -4.70 -8.11
N GLU A 104 -9.28 -4.52 -9.42
CA GLU A 104 -7.94 -4.48 -9.97
C GLU A 104 -7.41 -3.03 -9.98
N ALA A 105 -6.23 -2.84 -9.41
CA ALA A 105 -5.66 -1.49 -9.27
C ALA A 105 -5.30 -0.83 -10.62
N SER A 106 -5.04 -1.63 -11.66
CA SER A 106 -4.82 -1.15 -13.03
C SER A 106 -6.08 -0.61 -13.69
N ASP A 107 -7.27 -1.09 -13.28
CA ASP A 107 -8.56 -0.64 -13.82
C ASP A 107 -9.04 0.67 -13.16
N GLY A 108 -8.33 1.10 -12.13
CA GLY A 108 -8.59 2.31 -11.37
C GLY A 108 -9.42 2.08 -10.11
N PHE A 109 -9.55 3.14 -9.33
CA PHE A 109 -10.22 3.10 -8.03
C PHE A 109 -11.63 3.69 -8.13
N PRO A 110 -12.70 2.98 -7.70
CA PRO A 110 -14.10 3.40 -7.84
C PRO A 110 -14.51 4.41 -6.75
N TYR A 111 -13.66 5.39 -6.51
CA TYR A 111 -13.92 6.48 -5.57
C TYR A 111 -13.99 7.82 -6.29
N PRO A 112 -14.69 8.82 -5.74
CA PRO A 112 -14.66 10.18 -6.27
C PRO A 112 -13.24 10.78 -6.30
N GLU A 113 -13.06 11.81 -7.11
CA GLU A 113 -11.83 12.61 -7.09
C GLU A 113 -11.64 13.26 -5.70
N ASP A 114 -10.38 13.53 -5.34
CA ASP A 114 -10.02 14.27 -4.13
C ASP A 114 -10.64 13.72 -2.83
N THR A 115 -10.74 12.39 -2.74
CA THR A 115 -11.37 11.71 -1.60
C THR A 115 -10.40 11.48 -0.44
N PHE A 116 -9.17 11.04 -0.74
CA PHE A 116 -8.23 10.55 0.27
C PHE A 116 -7.13 11.55 0.58
N ASP A 117 -6.77 11.63 1.86
CA ASP A 117 -5.60 12.40 2.31
C ASP A 117 -4.32 11.60 2.13
N VAL A 118 -4.40 10.27 2.27
CA VAL A 118 -3.26 9.35 2.14
C VAL A 118 -3.69 8.10 1.37
N ALA A 119 -2.85 7.67 0.41
CA ALA A 119 -2.88 6.33 -0.17
C ALA A 119 -1.63 5.57 0.28
N PHE A 120 -1.80 4.34 0.79
CA PHE A 120 -0.72 3.52 1.32
C PHE A 120 -0.68 2.16 0.62
N LEU A 121 0.49 1.79 0.11
CA LEU A 121 0.77 0.52 -0.55
C LEU A 121 1.96 -0.16 0.13
N ALA A 122 1.80 -1.40 0.59
CA ALA A 122 2.88 -2.15 1.23
C ALA A 122 3.16 -3.45 0.48
N ALA A 123 4.27 -3.48 -0.28
CA ALA A 123 4.66 -4.62 -1.13
C ALA A 123 3.55 -5.01 -2.13
N VAL A 124 3.01 -4.02 -2.86
CA VAL A 124 1.88 -4.19 -3.79
C VAL A 124 2.22 -3.73 -5.19
N ILE A 125 2.82 -2.54 -5.33
CA ILE A 125 3.00 -1.91 -6.64
C ILE A 125 3.83 -2.77 -7.60
N GLY A 126 4.74 -3.60 -7.10
CA GLY A 126 5.51 -4.54 -7.90
C GLY A 126 4.65 -5.56 -8.64
N GLU A 127 3.52 -5.98 -8.04
CA GLU A 127 2.59 -6.98 -8.58
C GLU A 127 1.56 -6.38 -9.55
N VAL A 128 1.34 -5.05 -9.55
CA VAL A 128 0.35 -4.38 -10.40
C VAL A 128 0.77 -4.47 -11.87
N PRO A 129 -0.11 -4.96 -12.78
CA PRO A 129 0.24 -5.11 -14.20
C PRO A 129 0.51 -3.79 -14.91
N ASP A 130 -0.41 -2.82 -14.83
CA ASP A 130 -0.25 -1.46 -15.37
C ASP A 130 0.01 -0.48 -14.23
N LYS A 131 1.27 -0.39 -13.81
CA LYS A 131 1.71 0.49 -12.73
C LYS A 131 1.43 1.98 -13.01
N PRO A 132 1.72 2.51 -14.21
CA PRO A 132 1.39 3.90 -14.54
C PRO A 132 -0.11 4.20 -14.45
N ALA A 133 -0.99 3.31 -14.93
CA ALA A 133 -2.44 3.50 -14.79
C ALA A 133 -2.88 3.54 -13.33
N CYS A 134 -2.34 2.65 -12.50
CA CYS A 134 -2.57 2.64 -11.05
C CYS A 134 -2.16 3.99 -10.41
N ILE A 135 -0.94 4.50 -10.71
CA ILE A 135 -0.45 5.76 -10.13
C ILE A 135 -1.32 6.94 -10.58
N ARG A 136 -1.70 7.03 -11.88
CA ARG A 136 -2.63 8.07 -12.36
C ARG A 136 -3.97 8.03 -11.62
N SER A 137 -4.51 6.82 -11.41
CA SER A 137 -5.78 6.66 -10.70
C SER A 137 -5.66 7.01 -9.21
N LEU A 138 -4.52 6.71 -8.57
CA LEU A 138 -4.22 7.19 -7.21
C LEU A 138 -4.13 8.71 -7.16
N GLY A 139 -3.48 9.34 -8.17
CA GLY A 139 -3.43 10.80 -8.29
C GLY A 139 -4.81 11.43 -8.38
N ARG A 140 -5.76 10.80 -9.08
CA ARG A 140 -7.14 11.28 -9.18
C ARG A 140 -7.88 11.24 -7.85
N VAL A 141 -7.77 10.16 -7.10
CA VAL A 141 -8.54 9.98 -5.85
C VAL A 141 -7.89 10.62 -4.62
N LEU A 142 -6.59 10.92 -4.66
CA LEU A 142 -5.92 11.68 -3.62
C LEU A 142 -6.30 13.17 -3.73
N LYS A 143 -6.47 13.85 -2.60
CA LYS A 143 -6.63 15.30 -2.53
C LYS A 143 -5.39 16.05 -3.00
N PRO A 144 -5.50 17.30 -3.50
CA PRO A 144 -4.36 18.18 -3.62
C PRO A 144 -3.58 18.28 -2.30
N GLY A 145 -2.26 18.13 -2.34
CA GLY A 145 -1.40 18.02 -1.16
C GLY A 145 -1.42 16.66 -0.45
N GLY A 146 -2.25 15.72 -0.90
CA GLY A 146 -2.34 14.36 -0.35
C GLY A 146 -1.05 13.55 -0.57
N GLN A 147 -0.89 12.49 0.20
CA GLN A 147 0.32 11.66 0.21
C GLN A 147 0.07 10.30 -0.43
N LEU A 148 1.01 9.88 -1.28
CA LEU A 148 1.15 8.51 -1.78
C LEU A 148 2.37 7.88 -1.12
N VAL A 149 2.18 6.80 -0.34
CA VAL A 149 3.24 6.21 0.47
C VAL A 149 3.42 4.74 0.12
N PHE A 150 4.64 4.38 -0.25
CA PHE A 150 5.03 2.98 -0.47
C PHE A 150 5.84 2.46 0.72
N ALA A 151 5.56 1.22 1.12
CA ALA A 151 6.33 0.48 2.11
C ALA A 151 6.92 -0.77 1.46
N GLU A 152 8.18 -0.70 1.09
CA GLU A 152 8.88 -1.79 0.43
C GLU A 152 9.77 -2.55 1.42
N ALA A 153 9.93 -3.86 1.24
CA ALA A 153 10.73 -4.68 2.15
C ALA A 153 11.41 -5.85 1.45
N PHE A 154 12.65 -6.16 1.88
CA PHE A 154 13.33 -7.42 1.55
C PHE A 154 12.79 -8.55 2.46
N PRO A 155 12.60 -9.81 2.01
CA PRO A 155 13.02 -10.37 0.71
C PRO A 155 11.89 -10.46 -0.34
N ASP A 156 11.09 -9.42 -0.51
CA ASP A 156 10.08 -9.41 -1.56
C ASP A 156 10.75 -9.44 -2.95
N PRO A 157 10.47 -10.43 -3.81
CA PRO A 157 11.06 -10.52 -5.14
C PRO A 157 10.58 -9.41 -6.08
N ASP A 158 9.38 -8.87 -5.84
CA ASP A 158 8.76 -7.81 -6.64
C ASP A 158 8.99 -6.41 -6.05
N ARG A 159 9.82 -6.33 -4.98
CA ARG A 159 10.19 -5.06 -4.36
C ARG A 159 10.74 -4.07 -5.39
N MET A 160 10.21 -2.85 -5.37
CA MET A 160 10.75 -1.73 -6.12
C MET A 160 11.70 -0.89 -5.26
N SER A 161 12.84 -0.52 -5.82
CA SER A 161 13.78 0.41 -5.17
C SER A 161 13.22 1.84 -5.17
N VAL A 162 13.80 2.71 -4.33
CA VAL A 162 13.46 4.14 -4.30
C VAL A 162 13.59 4.78 -5.69
N TRP A 163 14.60 4.42 -6.47
CA TRP A 163 14.82 4.94 -7.82
C TRP A 163 13.73 4.47 -8.79
N GLU A 164 13.40 3.18 -8.78
CA GLU A 164 12.31 2.63 -9.62
C GLU A 164 10.95 3.25 -9.27
N LEU A 165 10.69 3.50 -7.99
CA LEU A 165 9.48 4.19 -7.56
C LEU A 165 9.47 5.65 -8.04
N ARG A 166 10.59 6.36 -7.97
CA ARG A 166 10.68 7.72 -8.47
C ARG A 166 10.46 7.79 -9.98
N ASP A 167 11.13 6.91 -10.73
CA ASP A 167 10.97 6.83 -12.19
C ASP A 167 9.52 6.50 -12.61
N LEU A 168 8.78 5.78 -11.76
CA LEU A 168 7.37 5.45 -11.99
C LEU A 168 6.42 6.60 -11.61
N VAL A 169 6.65 7.26 -10.48
CA VAL A 169 5.67 8.11 -9.80
C VAL A 169 5.83 9.59 -10.16
N GLU A 170 7.06 10.10 -10.28
CA GLU A 170 7.30 11.51 -10.61
C GLU A 170 6.73 11.93 -11.98
N PRO A 171 6.76 11.11 -13.07
CA PRO A 171 6.12 11.43 -14.32
C PRO A 171 4.60 11.61 -14.25
N GLU A 172 3.95 11.04 -13.24
CA GLU A 172 2.50 11.11 -13.00
C GLU A 172 2.11 12.29 -12.08
N ASN A 173 2.93 13.35 -12.09
CA ASN A 173 2.70 14.62 -11.37
C ASN A 173 2.69 14.46 -9.84
N PHE A 174 3.62 13.69 -9.30
CA PHE A 174 3.90 13.62 -7.87
C PHE A 174 5.30 14.14 -7.55
N GLU A 175 5.45 14.75 -6.41
CA GLU A 175 6.72 15.22 -5.88
C GLU A 175 7.28 14.21 -4.87
N PHE A 176 8.52 13.75 -5.09
CA PHE A 176 9.19 12.89 -4.14
C PHE A 176 9.48 13.65 -2.83
N ALA A 177 9.09 13.06 -1.70
CA ALA A 177 9.53 13.48 -0.40
C ALA A 177 10.72 12.59 0.08
N GLN A 178 11.29 12.90 1.22
CA GLN A 178 12.45 12.17 1.71
C GLN A 178 12.08 10.75 2.14
N ALA A 179 12.65 9.73 1.47
CA ALA A 179 12.50 8.34 1.88
C ALA A 179 13.19 8.08 3.23
N THR A 180 12.59 7.20 4.02
CA THR A 180 13.14 6.71 5.29
C THR A 180 13.24 5.20 5.28
N GLY A 181 14.26 4.65 5.91
CA GLY A 181 14.42 3.19 5.94
C GLY A 181 15.85 2.75 6.14
N ASN A 182 16.12 1.52 5.75
CA ASN A 182 17.44 0.91 5.78
C ASN A 182 17.54 -0.14 4.65
N ARG A 183 18.68 -0.86 4.56
CA ARG A 183 18.89 -1.88 3.51
C ARG A 183 17.82 -2.99 3.41
N TRP A 184 16.94 -3.12 4.41
CA TRP A 184 15.95 -4.18 4.49
C TRP A 184 14.52 -3.69 4.20
N HIS A 185 14.26 -2.42 4.40
CA HIS A 185 12.94 -1.83 4.16
C HIS A 185 13.03 -0.33 3.95
N ASP A 186 12.14 0.18 3.11
CA ASP A 186 12.01 1.60 2.79
C ASP A 186 10.55 2.04 2.96
N ILE A 187 10.37 3.26 3.45
CA ILE A 187 9.12 4.02 3.36
C ILE A 187 9.40 5.16 2.40
N VAL A 188 8.67 5.20 1.30
CA VAL A 188 8.92 6.11 0.18
C VAL A 188 7.68 6.96 -0.06
N PRO A 189 7.62 8.16 0.55
CA PRO A 189 6.48 9.06 0.37
C PRO A 189 6.65 9.96 -0.85
N PHE A 190 5.54 10.20 -1.52
CA PHE A 190 5.35 11.21 -2.54
C PHE A 190 4.18 12.11 -2.15
N ARG A 191 4.14 13.31 -2.69
CA ARG A 191 3.06 14.27 -2.48
C ARG A 191 2.43 14.66 -3.81
N ARG A 192 1.09 14.62 -3.86
CA ARG A 192 0.37 15.26 -4.96
C ARG A 192 0.50 16.78 -4.79
N PRO A 193 0.90 17.53 -5.82
CA PRO A 193 0.90 19.00 -5.75
C PRO A 193 -0.45 19.59 -5.35
N ALA A 194 -0.43 20.80 -4.75
CA ALA A 194 -1.63 21.52 -4.33
C ALA A 194 -2.37 22.15 -5.52
#